data_761d9bf8b92c8e112b992ce23102eb48
#
_entry.id   761d9bf8b92c8e112b992ce23102eb48
#
_cell.length_a   1.000
_cell.length_b   1.000
_cell.length_c   1.000
_cell.angle_alpha   90.00
_cell.angle_beta   90.00
_cell.angle_gamma   90.00
#
_symmetry.space_group_name_H-M   'P 1'
#
loop_
_entity.id
_entity.type
_entity.pdbx_description
1 polymer ?
#
loop_
_entity_poly.entity_id
_entity_poly.type
_entity_poly.pdbx_seq_one_letter_code
_entity_poly.pdbx_strand_id
1 'polypeptide(L)'
;MKKLMLFFCAALFTSGITFAQHKSVKKVKHTAPKVVVAPDPVKGAFEQNFAGITDAKWSKGGSGNWTANFSKDDVKTAAEYSAEGNWIATRSEYKAEQLPETVASTLKTKYPTATVKDGWKIERADVAAYYKVNIQDNGTEKSVLINEAGTITE
;
A
#
# COMPACT_ATOMS: atom_id res chain seq x y z
N MET A 1 -8.70 31.44 -67.61
CA MET A 1 -7.59 32.32 -68.00
C MET A 1 -6.43 32.02 -67.12
N LYS A 2 -5.55 31.16 -67.61
CA LYS A 2 -4.17 31.42 -68.06
C LYS A 2 -3.38 32.27 -67.09
N LYS A 3 -2.38 31.63 -66.46
CA LYS A 3 -0.92 31.72 -66.64
C LYS A 3 -0.28 30.96 -65.45
N LEU A 4 0.30 29.88 -65.60
CA LEU A 4 1.63 29.39 -66.02
C LEU A 4 2.76 30.42 -65.79
N MET A 5 3.63 30.16 -64.84
CA MET A 5 5.07 30.50 -64.94
C MET A 5 5.93 29.58 -64.08
N LEU A 6 6.84 29.00 -64.79
CA LEU A 6 7.95 28.15 -64.40
C LEU A 6 9.12 28.92 -63.76
N PHE A 7 10.10 28.13 -63.31
CA PHE A 7 11.54 28.35 -63.00
C PHE A 7 11.81 28.73 -61.54
N PHE A 8 12.79 28.20 -60.82
CA PHE A 8 14.10 27.68 -61.18
C PHE A 8 14.67 26.84 -60.05
N CYS A 9 15.46 25.80 -60.41
CA CYS A 9 16.27 24.98 -59.54
C CYS A 9 17.32 25.79 -58.74
N ALA A 10 17.54 25.46 -57.47
CA ALA A 10 18.83 25.59 -56.86
C ALA A 10 19.00 24.46 -55.85
N ALA A 11 19.82 23.50 -56.24
CA ALA A 11 20.32 22.44 -55.36
C ALA A 11 21.37 23.05 -54.43
N LEU A 12 21.11 22.98 -53.14
CA LEU A 12 22.17 23.17 -52.13
C LEU A 12 22.26 21.93 -51.29
N PHE A 13 23.32 21.18 -51.55
CA PHE A 13 23.79 20.09 -50.68
C PHE A 13 24.16 20.70 -49.33
N THR A 14 23.39 20.41 -48.29
CA THR A 14 23.84 20.58 -46.91
C THR A 14 23.99 19.23 -46.29
N SER A 15 25.25 18.92 -46.01
CA SER A 15 25.72 17.74 -45.28
C SER A 15 25.02 17.61 -43.94
N GLY A 16 24.08 16.67 -43.82
CA GLY A 16 23.43 16.35 -42.56
C GLY A 16 24.41 15.68 -41.62
N ILE A 17 24.83 16.41 -40.59
CA ILE A 17 25.52 15.80 -39.44
C ILE A 17 24.47 15.04 -38.64
N THR A 18 24.41 13.75 -38.80
CA THR A 18 23.62 12.87 -37.92
C THR A 18 24.29 12.81 -36.57
N PHE A 19 23.78 13.59 -35.63
CA PHE A 19 24.06 13.36 -34.22
C PHE A 19 23.36 12.06 -33.81
N ALA A 20 24.14 10.98 -33.80
CA ALA A 20 23.74 9.75 -33.12
C ALA A 20 23.63 10.05 -31.61
N GLN A 21 22.42 10.35 -31.14
CA GLN A 21 22.10 10.39 -29.71
C GLN A 21 22.22 8.95 -29.18
N HIS A 22 23.40 8.65 -28.65
CA HIS A 22 23.61 7.45 -27.85
C HIS A 22 22.79 7.61 -26.56
N LYS A 23 21.51 7.18 -26.57
CA LYS A 23 20.76 6.96 -25.33
C LYS A 23 21.48 5.87 -24.56
N SER A 24 22.32 6.26 -23.61
CA SER A 24 22.84 5.32 -22.63
C SER A 24 21.65 4.80 -21.81
N VAL A 25 21.19 3.63 -22.16
CA VAL A 25 20.26 2.87 -21.33
C VAL A 25 21.03 2.55 -20.04
N LYS A 26 20.78 3.34 -18.99
CA LYS A 26 21.25 3.00 -17.64
C LYS A 26 20.65 1.64 -17.31
N LYS A 27 21.47 0.60 -17.38
CA LYS A 27 21.15 -0.74 -16.93
C LYS A 27 20.75 -0.61 -15.45
N VAL A 28 19.45 -0.64 -15.16
CA VAL A 28 18.96 -0.74 -13.78
C VAL A 28 19.50 -2.06 -13.27
N LYS A 29 20.49 -2.00 -12.39
CA LYS A 29 20.94 -3.16 -11.65
C LYS A 29 19.74 -3.58 -10.79
N HIS A 30 19.04 -4.62 -11.17
CA HIS A 30 18.18 -5.37 -10.26
C HIS A 30 19.08 -5.97 -9.18
N THR A 31 19.28 -5.22 -8.12
CA THR A 31 19.83 -5.76 -6.88
C THR A 31 18.78 -6.72 -6.36
N ALA A 32 19.13 -7.99 -6.22
CA ALA A 32 18.27 -8.98 -5.56
C ALA A 32 17.81 -8.38 -4.20
N PRO A 33 16.54 -8.58 -3.81
CA PRO A 33 16.03 -8.04 -2.56
C PRO A 33 16.93 -8.54 -1.42
N LYS A 34 17.57 -7.61 -0.72
CA LYS A 34 18.40 -7.92 0.43
C LYS A 34 17.45 -8.51 1.49
N VAL A 35 17.66 -9.76 1.86
CA VAL A 35 16.90 -10.39 2.94
C VAL A 35 17.14 -9.59 4.20
N VAL A 36 16.10 -8.89 4.65
CA VAL A 36 16.15 -8.10 5.89
C VAL A 36 15.78 -9.02 7.03
N VAL A 37 16.67 -9.20 7.97
CA VAL A 37 16.47 -10.08 9.13
C VAL A 37 16.25 -9.21 10.36
N ALA A 38 15.14 -9.42 11.06
CA ALA A 38 14.84 -8.71 12.29
C ALA A 38 15.79 -9.18 13.43
N PRO A 39 16.10 -8.32 14.41
CA PRO A 39 16.84 -8.69 15.61
C PRO A 39 16.11 -9.75 16.45
N ASP A 40 16.84 -10.52 17.24
CA ASP A 40 16.26 -11.60 18.06
C ASP A 40 15.19 -11.12 19.05
N PRO A 41 15.31 -9.95 19.73
CA PRO A 41 14.23 -9.45 20.58
C PRO A 41 12.92 -9.23 19.82
N VAL A 42 13.01 -8.71 18.58
CA VAL A 42 11.84 -8.46 17.71
C VAL A 42 11.21 -9.77 17.26
N LYS A 43 12.04 -10.75 16.86
CA LYS A 43 11.55 -12.08 16.47
C LYS A 43 10.86 -12.78 17.64
N GLY A 44 11.48 -12.77 18.83
CA GLY A 44 10.91 -13.41 20.02
C GLY A 44 9.56 -12.79 20.40
N ALA A 45 9.42 -11.47 20.34
CA ALA A 45 8.15 -10.79 20.59
C ALA A 45 7.10 -11.15 19.51
N PHE A 46 7.51 -11.25 18.25
CA PHE A 46 6.63 -11.67 17.17
C PHE A 46 6.13 -13.10 17.35
N GLU A 47 7.00 -14.05 17.69
CA GLU A 47 6.65 -15.46 17.94
C GLU A 47 5.66 -15.60 19.11
N GLN A 48 5.79 -14.78 20.15
CA GLN A 48 4.84 -14.75 21.26
C GLN A 48 3.45 -14.25 20.85
N ASN A 49 3.39 -13.20 20.01
CA ASN A 49 2.13 -12.61 19.59
C ASN A 49 1.46 -13.36 18.45
N PHE A 50 2.24 -14.01 17.58
CA PHE A 50 1.78 -14.68 16.36
C PHE A 50 2.39 -16.07 16.21
N ALA A 51 2.16 -16.91 17.22
CA ALA A 51 2.65 -18.29 17.23
C ALA A 51 2.20 -19.05 15.96
N GLY A 52 3.13 -19.78 15.35
CA GLY A 52 2.88 -20.58 14.15
C GLY A 52 3.04 -19.83 12.82
N ILE A 53 3.29 -18.54 12.82
CA ILE A 53 3.61 -17.78 11.60
C ILE A 53 5.13 -17.86 11.35
N THR A 54 5.52 -18.55 10.28
CA THR A 54 6.95 -18.79 9.94
C THR A 54 7.42 -18.05 8.69
N ASP A 55 6.50 -17.50 7.90
CA ASP A 55 6.76 -16.92 6.58
C ASP A 55 6.70 -15.38 6.57
N ALA A 56 6.80 -14.75 7.75
CA ALA A 56 6.77 -13.30 7.88
C ALA A 56 7.92 -12.63 7.12
N LYS A 57 7.57 -11.63 6.29
CA LYS A 57 8.53 -10.80 5.57
C LYS A 57 8.85 -9.55 6.37
N TRP A 58 10.12 -9.40 6.72
CA TRP A 58 10.59 -8.31 7.56
C TRP A 58 11.01 -7.08 6.76
N SER A 59 10.70 -5.92 7.28
CA SER A 59 11.20 -4.64 6.79
C SER A 59 11.55 -3.73 7.97
N LYS A 60 12.53 -2.83 7.74
CA LYS A 60 12.91 -1.82 8.72
C LYS A 60 12.44 -0.46 8.23
N GLY A 61 11.65 0.23 9.04
CA GLY A 61 11.18 1.58 8.78
C GLY A 61 12.25 2.65 9.01
N GLY A 62 12.00 3.84 8.49
CA GLY A 62 12.91 5.00 8.67
C GLY A 62 13.04 5.45 10.14
N SER A 63 12.05 5.19 10.98
CA SER A 63 12.08 5.43 12.43
C SER A 63 12.92 4.42 13.22
N GLY A 64 13.46 3.38 12.55
CA GLY A 64 14.17 2.29 13.20
C GLY A 64 13.30 1.12 13.65
N ASN A 65 11.98 1.25 13.56
CA ASN A 65 11.03 0.19 13.88
C ASN A 65 11.08 -0.95 12.85
N TRP A 66 10.63 -2.12 13.27
CA TRP A 66 10.57 -3.32 12.47
C TRP A 66 9.12 -3.70 12.16
N THR A 67 8.85 -4.06 10.94
CA THR A 67 7.53 -4.52 10.50
C THR A 67 7.62 -5.93 9.95
N ALA A 68 6.82 -6.82 10.54
CA ALA A 68 6.54 -8.16 10.02
C ALA A 68 5.29 -8.10 9.14
N ASN A 69 5.40 -8.48 7.88
CA ASN A 69 4.27 -8.62 6.96
C ASN A 69 4.03 -10.11 6.72
N PHE A 70 2.82 -10.57 7.00
CA PHE A 70 2.41 -11.97 6.90
C PHE A 70 0.91 -12.09 6.58
N SER A 71 0.43 -13.30 6.34
CA SER A 71 -1.00 -13.59 6.24
C SER A 71 -1.41 -14.47 7.41
N LYS A 72 -2.54 -14.15 8.03
CA LYS A 72 -3.19 -14.97 9.05
C LYS A 72 -4.66 -15.11 8.68
N ASP A 73 -5.14 -16.35 8.54
CA ASP A 73 -6.52 -16.65 8.16
C ASP A 73 -6.97 -15.92 6.88
N ASP A 74 -6.10 -15.90 5.86
CA ASP A 74 -6.25 -15.18 4.59
C ASP A 74 -6.35 -13.65 4.72
N VAL A 75 -6.07 -13.10 5.90
CA VAL A 75 -6.02 -11.66 6.17
C VAL A 75 -4.56 -11.19 6.13
N LYS A 76 -4.26 -10.23 5.27
CA LYS A 76 -2.95 -9.61 5.23
C LYS A 76 -2.74 -8.77 6.48
N THR A 77 -1.68 -9.05 7.19
CA THR A 77 -1.38 -8.44 8.48
C THR A 77 0.04 -7.87 8.50
N ALA A 78 0.19 -6.71 9.11
CA ALA A 78 1.46 -6.06 9.37
C ALA A 78 1.57 -5.75 10.86
N ALA A 79 2.55 -6.33 11.54
CA ALA A 79 2.83 -6.06 12.94
C ALA A 79 4.13 -5.25 13.08
N GLU A 80 4.06 -4.15 13.82
CA GLU A 80 5.16 -3.20 14.02
C GLU A 80 5.71 -3.29 15.44
N TYR A 81 7.04 -3.30 15.54
CA TYR A 81 7.80 -3.43 16.78
C TYR A 81 8.91 -2.37 16.83
N SER A 82 9.27 -1.95 18.04
CA SER A 82 10.49 -1.20 18.26
C SER A 82 11.73 -2.09 18.05
N ALA A 83 12.92 -1.49 18.00
CA ALA A 83 14.18 -2.24 17.88
C ALA A 83 14.44 -3.16 19.09
N GLU A 84 13.87 -2.85 20.24
CA GLU A 84 13.95 -3.59 21.49
C GLU A 84 12.94 -4.76 21.57
N GLY A 85 12.03 -4.88 20.60
CA GLY A 85 10.99 -5.90 20.55
C GLY A 85 9.66 -5.49 21.19
N ASN A 86 9.47 -4.22 21.58
CA ASN A 86 8.18 -3.77 22.07
C ASN A 86 7.18 -3.69 20.92
N TRP A 87 6.02 -4.32 21.07
CA TRP A 87 4.93 -4.21 20.10
C TRP A 87 4.35 -2.79 20.10
N ILE A 88 4.15 -2.24 18.90
CA ILE A 88 3.66 -0.88 18.69
C ILE A 88 2.23 -0.92 18.13
N ALA A 89 2.04 -1.67 17.04
CA ALA A 89 0.75 -1.73 16.35
C ALA A 89 0.63 -3.00 15.50
N THR A 90 -0.60 -3.44 15.28
CA THR A 90 -0.95 -4.42 14.25
C THR A 90 -2.02 -3.82 13.34
N ARG A 91 -1.85 -3.99 12.02
CA ARG A 91 -2.82 -3.59 11.00
C ARG A 91 -3.17 -4.80 10.17
N SER A 92 -4.46 -5.13 10.11
CA SER A 92 -4.99 -6.26 9.36
C SER A 92 -5.96 -5.75 8.28
N GLU A 93 -5.72 -6.13 7.02
CA GLU A 93 -6.52 -5.71 5.87
C GLU A 93 -7.67 -6.69 5.65
N TYR A 94 -8.90 -6.18 5.72
CA TYR A 94 -10.13 -6.93 5.50
C TYR A 94 -10.78 -6.51 4.18
N LYS A 95 -11.22 -7.48 3.41
CA LYS A 95 -12.15 -7.23 2.30
C LYS A 95 -13.55 -6.97 2.87
N ALA A 96 -14.43 -6.42 2.05
CA ALA A 96 -15.81 -6.10 2.48
C ALA A 96 -16.54 -7.31 3.11
N GLU A 97 -16.38 -8.49 2.51
CA GLU A 97 -16.98 -9.74 2.95
C GLU A 97 -16.34 -10.37 4.20
N GLN A 98 -15.17 -9.89 4.59
CA GLN A 98 -14.43 -10.37 5.77
C GLN A 98 -14.65 -9.49 6.99
N LEU A 99 -15.31 -8.33 6.83
CA LEU A 99 -15.57 -7.43 7.96
C LEU A 99 -16.49 -8.12 8.97
N PRO A 100 -16.26 -7.92 10.30
CA PRO A 100 -17.15 -8.41 11.31
C PRO A 100 -18.58 -7.91 11.10
N GLU A 101 -19.57 -8.74 11.44
CA GLU A 101 -20.98 -8.42 11.25
C GLU A 101 -21.40 -7.12 11.95
N THR A 102 -20.85 -6.84 13.14
CA THR A 102 -21.09 -5.59 13.88
C THR A 102 -20.67 -4.36 13.09
N VAL A 103 -19.53 -4.43 12.40
CA VAL A 103 -18.99 -3.35 11.55
C VAL A 103 -19.82 -3.24 10.27
N ALA A 104 -20.06 -4.36 9.59
CA ALA A 104 -20.81 -4.41 8.34
C ALA A 104 -22.26 -3.92 8.50
N SER A 105 -22.95 -4.32 9.59
CA SER A 105 -24.33 -3.89 9.87
C SER A 105 -24.39 -2.40 10.20
N THR A 106 -23.41 -1.86 10.93
CA THR A 106 -23.32 -0.42 11.19
C THR A 106 -23.17 0.38 9.91
N LEU A 107 -22.27 -0.06 9.02
CA LEU A 107 -22.10 0.58 7.72
C LEU A 107 -23.37 0.54 6.89
N LYS A 108 -24.03 -0.62 6.80
CA LYS A 108 -25.29 -0.78 6.07
C LYS A 108 -26.41 0.10 6.61
N THR A 109 -26.47 0.29 7.91
CA THR A 109 -27.49 1.12 8.57
C THR A 109 -27.24 2.62 8.35
N LYS A 110 -25.98 3.05 8.47
CA LYS A 110 -25.60 4.47 8.38
C LYS A 110 -25.36 4.95 6.96
N TYR A 111 -24.92 4.05 6.09
CA TYR A 111 -24.55 4.33 4.69
C TYR A 111 -25.16 3.26 3.76
N PRO A 112 -26.51 3.19 3.63
CA PRO A 112 -27.22 2.10 2.93
C PRO A 112 -26.89 1.99 1.45
N THR A 113 -26.44 3.08 0.82
CA THR A 113 -26.04 3.16 -0.61
C THR A 113 -24.54 3.04 -0.84
N ALA A 114 -23.76 2.98 0.23
CA ALA A 114 -22.31 2.98 0.10
C ALA A 114 -21.75 1.61 -0.31
N THR A 115 -20.67 1.65 -1.05
CA THR A 115 -19.86 0.48 -1.38
C THR A 115 -18.59 0.48 -0.54
N VAL A 116 -18.32 -0.60 0.18
CA VAL A 116 -17.06 -0.79 0.91
C VAL A 116 -15.95 -1.05 -0.10
N LYS A 117 -14.86 -0.31 0.00
CA LYS A 117 -13.64 -0.49 -0.81
C LYS A 117 -12.65 -1.40 -0.13
N ASP A 118 -12.28 -1.05 1.09
CA ASP A 118 -11.38 -1.82 1.96
C ASP A 118 -11.67 -1.51 3.43
N GLY A 119 -11.19 -2.36 4.31
CA GLY A 119 -11.27 -2.19 5.75
C GLY A 119 -9.96 -2.57 6.42
N TRP A 120 -9.62 -1.89 7.48
CA TRP A 120 -8.41 -2.14 8.27
C TRP A 120 -8.77 -2.24 9.73
N LYS A 121 -8.47 -3.37 10.37
CA LYS A 121 -8.43 -3.43 11.83
C LYS A 121 -7.10 -2.84 12.28
N ILE A 122 -7.14 -1.92 13.22
CA ILE A 122 -5.97 -1.25 13.78
C ILE A 122 -5.96 -1.52 15.29
N GLU A 123 -4.91 -2.17 15.74
CA GLU A 123 -4.66 -2.48 17.14
C GLU A 123 -3.35 -1.79 17.56
N ARG A 124 -3.39 -1.09 18.70
CA ARG A 124 -2.25 -0.34 19.23
C ARG A 124 -2.22 -0.51 20.75
N ALA A 125 -1.05 -0.33 21.32
CA ALA A 125 -0.87 -0.48 22.77
C ALA A 125 -1.60 0.62 23.59
N ASP A 126 -1.83 1.78 22.98
CA ASP A 126 -2.30 3.01 23.66
C ASP A 126 -3.79 3.30 23.47
N VAL A 127 -4.49 2.59 22.58
CA VAL A 127 -5.92 2.81 22.28
C VAL A 127 -6.66 1.50 22.08
N ALA A 128 -7.98 1.52 22.31
CA ALA A 128 -8.83 0.38 21.98
C ALA A 128 -8.80 0.10 20.47
N ALA A 129 -8.87 -1.18 20.09
CA ALA A 129 -8.91 -1.59 18.70
C ALA A 129 -10.10 -0.99 17.95
N TYR A 130 -9.87 -0.63 16.70
CA TYR A 130 -10.91 -0.06 15.84
C TYR A 130 -10.72 -0.49 14.38
N TYR A 131 -11.80 -0.35 13.63
CA TYR A 131 -11.81 -0.53 12.18
C TYR A 131 -11.84 0.82 11.48
N LYS A 132 -10.94 1.01 10.54
CA LYS A 132 -10.99 2.09 9.56
C LYS A 132 -11.49 1.50 8.25
N VAL A 133 -12.69 1.88 7.82
CA VAL A 133 -13.30 1.38 6.60
C VAL A 133 -13.43 2.50 5.58
N ASN A 134 -12.89 2.28 4.41
CA ASN A 134 -13.04 3.18 3.28
C ASN A 134 -14.27 2.78 2.48
N ILE A 135 -15.18 3.72 2.32
CA ILE A 135 -16.43 3.55 1.60
C ILE A 135 -16.55 4.56 0.47
N GLN A 136 -17.29 4.20 -0.56
CA GLN A 136 -17.76 5.13 -1.59
C GLN A 136 -19.26 5.32 -1.42
N ASP A 137 -19.67 6.52 -1.01
CA ASP A 137 -21.05 6.89 -0.76
C ASP A 137 -21.47 8.02 -1.68
N ASN A 138 -22.49 7.79 -2.54
CA ASN A 138 -22.96 8.75 -3.54
C ASN A 138 -21.82 9.38 -4.39
N GLY A 139 -20.85 8.55 -4.80
CA GLY A 139 -19.69 8.98 -5.60
C GLY A 139 -18.56 9.65 -4.80
N THR A 140 -18.73 9.85 -3.50
CA THR A 140 -17.71 10.44 -2.62
C THR A 140 -17.03 9.37 -1.78
N GLU A 141 -15.70 9.39 -1.74
CA GLU A 141 -14.93 8.51 -0.85
C GLU A 141 -14.89 9.08 0.56
N LYS A 142 -15.12 8.21 1.54
CA LYS A 142 -15.10 8.52 2.97
C LYS A 142 -14.37 7.42 3.73
N SER A 143 -13.66 7.80 4.80
CA SER A 143 -13.15 6.85 5.82
C SER A 143 -14.04 6.92 7.05
N VAL A 144 -14.53 5.77 7.50
CA VAL A 144 -15.35 5.64 8.70
C VAL A 144 -14.55 4.86 9.74
N LEU A 145 -14.46 5.41 10.94
CA LEU A 145 -13.85 4.73 12.09
C LEU A 145 -14.95 4.09 12.92
N ILE A 146 -14.81 2.80 13.21
CA ILE A 146 -15.81 2.00 13.92
C ILE A 146 -15.07 1.17 14.98
N ASN A 147 -15.49 1.23 16.23
CA ASN A 147 -14.94 0.38 17.27
C ASN A 147 -15.43 -1.08 17.14
N GLU A 148 -14.89 -2.00 17.93
CA GLU A 148 -15.25 -3.42 17.89
C GLU A 148 -16.73 -3.66 18.28
N ALA A 149 -17.35 -2.75 19.03
CA ALA A 149 -18.77 -2.80 19.38
C ALA A 149 -19.71 -2.31 18.25
N GLY A 150 -19.13 -1.88 17.11
CA GLY A 150 -19.90 -1.36 15.98
C GLY A 150 -20.30 0.10 16.11
N THR A 151 -19.74 0.86 17.05
CA THR A 151 -20.02 2.29 17.20
C THR A 151 -19.08 3.10 16.32
N ILE A 152 -19.64 4.04 15.54
CA ILE A 152 -18.82 5.00 14.78
C ILE A 152 -18.15 5.95 15.75
N THR A 153 -16.85 6.09 15.60
CA THR A 153 -16.03 7.05 16.36
C THR A 153 -15.53 8.11 15.39
N GLU A 154 -15.77 9.37 15.69
CA GLU A 154 -15.28 10.51 14.89
C GLU A 154 -13.80 10.78 15.13
#